data_4fd90299eccf04ee7619eceab4de20bd
#
_entry.id   4fd90299eccf04ee7619eceab4de20bd
#
_cell.length_a   1.000
_cell.length_b   1.000
_cell.length_c   1.000
_cell.angle_alpha   90.00
_cell.angle_beta   90.00
_cell.angle_gamma   90.00
#
_symmetry.space_group_name_H-M   'P 1'
#
loop_
_entity.id
_entity.type
_entity.pdbx_description
1 polymer ?
#
loop_
_entity_poly.entity_id
_entity_poly.type
_entity_poly.pdbx_seq_one_letter_code
_entity_poly.pdbx_strand_id
1 'polypeptide(L)'
;MLICVLFFALAAALLVGKEQNVERLETPARRGPGRDSAAAVRKTSRPVVIVLAAGLVAVAVVFGIKAAGWGLVAAIAVGTAAWVVRRSTAERLRRNRADETTRVTVGLAMLLRAGQIPTAALAEAATDCEALAPVSAVATLGGDVPAALQEVAQTPGREGLARVAGAWRVAERTGAPVASVLLQVAEGLRAERELAGVVEAELAMARGSARIMAFLPFGALLLGSFVGANPLGFLLENPLGLVLALAGMGLAAAGVVWTEKLAAQQ
;
A
#
# COMPACT_ATOMS: atom_id res chain seq x y z
N MET A 1 -11.89 -30.18 -11.78
CA MET A 1 -11.20 -28.98 -12.16
C MET A 1 -11.57 -27.77 -11.30
N LEU A 2 -12.86 -27.43 -11.15
CA LEU A 2 -13.32 -26.29 -10.31
C LEU A 2 -12.88 -26.40 -8.85
N ILE A 3 -12.87 -27.59 -8.27
CA ILE A 3 -12.52 -27.84 -6.86
C ILE A 3 -11.02 -27.53 -6.59
N CYS A 4 -10.11 -27.86 -7.51
CA CYS A 4 -8.68 -27.56 -7.35
C CYS A 4 -8.39 -26.06 -7.46
N VAL A 5 -9.09 -25.35 -8.36
CA VAL A 5 -8.96 -23.88 -8.48
C VAL A 5 -9.52 -23.20 -7.24
N LEU A 6 -10.63 -23.69 -6.71
CA LEU A 6 -11.25 -23.19 -5.48
C LEU A 6 -10.36 -23.45 -4.25
N PHE A 7 -9.74 -24.63 -4.18
CA PHE A 7 -8.81 -24.97 -3.10
C PHE A 7 -7.52 -24.13 -3.13
N PHE A 8 -7.02 -23.84 -4.32
CA PHE A 8 -5.82 -23.01 -4.50
C PHE A 8 -6.12 -21.53 -4.22
N ALA A 9 -7.30 -21.03 -4.64
CA ALA A 9 -7.78 -19.69 -4.31
C ALA A 9 -8.02 -19.54 -2.79
N LEU A 10 -8.61 -20.58 -2.16
CA LEU A 10 -8.83 -20.61 -0.71
C LEU A 10 -7.49 -20.67 0.07
N ALA A 11 -6.53 -21.48 -0.39
CA ALA A 11 -5.20 -21.56 0.21
C ALA A 11 -4.42 -20.23 0.08
N ALA A 12 -4.51 -19.56 -1.06
CA ALA A 12 -3.92 -18.23 -1.26
C ALA A 12 -4.61 -17.18 -0.39
N ALA A 13 -5.94 -17.22 -0.25
CA ALA A 13 -6.69 -16.33 0.63
C ALA A 13 -6.39 -16.56 2.12
N LEU A 14 -6.22 -17.81 2.53
CA LEU A 14 -5.84 -18.18 3.91
C LEU A 14 -4.39 -17.78 4.25
N LEU A 15 -3.46 -17.86 3.29
CA LEU A 15 -2.08 -17.40 3.47
C LEU A 15 -2.01 -15.87 3.56
N VAL A 16 -2.82 -15.15 2.80
CA VAL A 16 -2.95 -13.69 2.89
C VAL A 16 -3.63 -13.27 4.20
N GLY A 17 -4.63 -14.03 4.67
CA GLY A 17 -5.34 -13.74 5.93
C GLY A 17 -4.52 -14.03 7.18
N LYS A 18 -3.61 -15.01 7.15
CA LYS A 18 -2.80 -15.39 8.31
C LYS A 18 -1.71 -14.35 8.65
N GLU A 19 -1.19 -13.64 7.65
CA GLU A 19 -0.21 -12.57 7.91
C GLU A 19 -0.82 -11.31 8.54
N GLN A 20 -2.12 -11.05 8.33
CA GLN A 20 -2.81 -9.92 8.97
C GLN A 20 -3.08 -10.13 10.46
N ASN A 21 -3.14 -11.38 10.93
CA ASN A 21 -3.40 -11.69 12.35
C ASN A 21 -2.12 -11.73 13.20
N VAL A 22 -0.95 -11.90 12.60
CA VAL A 22 0.32 -11.94 13.36
C VAL A 22 0.79 -10.52 13.72
N GLU A 23 0.49 -9.50 12.91
CA GLU A 23 0.82 -8.10 13.21
C GLU A 23 0.01 -7.49 14.37
N ARG A 24 -1.12 -8.11 14.75
CA ARG A 24 -1.96 -7.60 15.86
C ARG A 24 -1.54 -8.05 17.26
N LEU A 25 -0.60 -8.96 17.39
CA LEU A 25 -0.20 -9.56 18.68
C LEU A 25 1.22 -9.24 19.14
N GLU A 26 2.01 -8.51 18.34
CA GLU A 26 3.31 -8.04 18.80
C GLU A 26 3.19 -6.65 19.44
N THR A 27 2.99 -6.65 20.75
CA THR A 27 3.28 -5.53 21.66
C THR A 27 4.69 -5.01 21.41
N PRO A 28 4.91 -3.68 21.42
CA PRO A 28 6.22 -3.09 21.10
C PRO A 28 7.19 -3.31 22.26
N ALA A 29 7.94 -4.40 22.24
CA ALA A 29 9.13 -4.55 23.05
C ALA A 29 10.33 -4.00 22.28
N ARG A 30 10.72 -2.78 22.66
CA ARG A 30 12.07 -2.20 22.65
C ARG A 30 13.10 -2.91 21.76
N ARG A 31 13.26 -2.46 20.50
CA ARG A 31 14.49 -2.72 19.72
C ARG A 31 14.94 -1.43 19.02
N GLY A 32 16.22 -1.11 19.21
CA GLY A 32 16.90 0.08 18.72
C GLY A 32 17.00 0.16 17.19
N PRO A 33 17.45 1.31 16.64
CA PRO A 33 17.44 1.59 15.20
C PRO A 33 18.55 0.78 14.50
N GLY A 34 18.17 -0.30 13.86
CA GLY A 34 19.06 -1.15 13.11
C GLY A 34 18.59 -1.32 11.66
N ARG A 35 19.47 -1.11 10.77
CA ARG A 35 19.53 -1.19 9.31
C ARG A 35 18.81 -2.35 8.58
N ASP A 36 17.93 -3.10 9.23
CA ASP A 36 17.46 -4.41 8.75
C ASP A 36 16.10 -4.39 8.04
N SER A 37 15.42 -3.24 7.95
CA SER A 37 14.06 -3.16 7.36
C SER A 37 14.02 -3.41 5.84
N ALA A 38 15.10 -3.09 5.13
CA ALA A 38 15.15 -3.32 3.68
C ALA A 38 15.45 -4.79 3.32
N ALA A 39 16.10 -5.54 4.23
CA ALA A 39 16.40 -6.96 4.03
C ALA A 39 15.21 -7.86 4.35
N ALA A 40 14.34 -7.47 5.29
CA ALA A 40 13.17 -8.23 5.70
C ALA A 40 12.10 -8.34 4.62
N VAL A 41 11.85 -7.27 3.84
CA VAL A 41 10.89 -7.28 2.73
C VAL A 41 11.33 -8.19 1.58
N ARG A 42 12.65 -8.34 1.38
CA ARG A 42 13.22 -9.19 0.32
C ARG A 42 13.25 -10.68 0.69
N LYS A 43 13.16 -11.00 1.98
CA LYS A 43 13.26 -12.38 2.48
C LYS A 43 11.90 -13.10 2.50
N THR A 44 10.79 -12.36 2.57
CA THR A 44 9.43 -12.93 2.69
C THR A 44 8.85 -13.38 1.35
N SER A 45 9.37 -12.91 0.21
CA SER A 45 8.88 -13.30 -1.11
C SER A 45 9.40 -14.67 -1.58
N ARG A 46 10.56 -15.11 -1.10
CA ARG A 46 11.17 -16.39 -1.50
C ARG A 46 10.37 -17.65 -1.14
N PRO A 47 9.85 -17.81 0.09
CA PRO A 47 9.07 -19.01 0.42
C PRO A 47 7.74 -19.08 -0.33
N VAL A 48 7.09 -17.95 -0.61
CA VAL A 48 5.85 -17.91 -1.38
C VAL A 48 6.08 -18.34 -2.84
N VAL A 49 7.16 -17.88 -3.45
CA VAL A 49 7.54 -18.28 -4.82
C VAL A 49 7.88 -19.78 -4.87
N ILE A 50 8.59 -20.31 -3.89
CA ILE A 50 8.95 -21.73 -3.81
C ILE A 50 7.69 -22.60 -3.64
N VAL A 51 6.76 -22.20 -2.79
CA VAL A 51 5.49 -22.94 -2.57
C VAL A 51 4.61 -22.91 -3.83
N LEU A 52 4.55 -21.77 -4.53
CA LEU A 52 3.85 -21.66 -5.81
C LEU A 52 4.51 -22.52 -6.89
N ALA A 53 5.83 -22.51 -6.99
CA ALA A 53 6.57 -23.33 -7.95
C ALA A 53 6.42 -24.83 -7.66
N ALA A 54 6.50 -25.26 -6.40
CA ALA A 54 6.30 -26.63 -5.97
C ALA A 54 4.86 -27.10 -6.23
N GLY A 55 3.86 -26.26 -5.97
CA GLY A 55 2.46 -26.52 -6.29
C GLY A 55 2.23 -26.70 -7.80
N LEU A 56 2.87 -25.85 -8.61
CA LEU A 56 2.79 -25.93 -10.07
C LEU A 56 3.41 -27.24 -10.61
N VAL A 57 4.56 -27.64 -10.08
CA VAL A 57 5.23 -28.91 -10.43
C VAL A 57 4.37 -30.10 -10.02
N ALA A 58 3.79 -30.10 -8.83
CA ALA A 58 2.91 -31.16 -8.36
C ALA A 58 1.65 -31.32 -9.24
N VAL A 59 1.03 -30.21 -9.67
CA VAL A 59 -0.11 -30.20 -10.59
C VAL A 59 0.30 -30.72 -11.99
N ALA A 60 1.49 -30.36 -12.47
CA ALA A 60 2.02 -30.81 -13.74
C ALA A 60 2.26 -32.33 -13.78
N VAL A 61 2.78 -32.89 -12.70
CA VAL A 61 3.07 -34.33 -12.57
C VAL A 61 1.80 -35.15 -12.45
N VAL A 62 0.76 -34.65 -11.74
CA VAL A 62 -0.46 -35.40 -11.46
C VAL A 62 -1.49 -35.29 -12.59
N PHE A 63 -1.60 -34.14 -13.26
CA PHE A 63 -2.68 -33.83 -14.20
C PHE A 63 -2.24 -33.60 -15.66
N GLY A 64 -0.96 -33.70 -15.97
CA GLY A 64 -0.41 -33.50 -17.32
C GLY A 64 -0.15 -32.03 -17.71
N ILE A 65 0.56 -31.85 -18.84
CA ILE A 65 1.07 -30.54 -19.31
C ILE A 65 -0.01 -29.48 -19.50
N LYS A 66 -1.23 -29.85 -19.90
CA LYS A 66 -2.34 -28.91 -20.08
C LYS A 66 -2.81 -28.31 -18.75
N ALA A 67 -2.88 -29.10 -17.70
CA ALA A 67 -3.27 -28.62 -16.36
C ALA A 67 -2.18 -27.74 -15.74
N ALA A 68 -0.91 -28.02 -16.02
CA ALA A 68 0.21 -27.17 -15.61
C ALA A 68 0.15 -25.78 -16.26
N GLY A 69 -0.19 -25.70 -17.56
CA GLY A 69 -0.36 -24.42 -18.25
C GLY A 69 -1.45 -23.56 -17.65
N TRP A 70 -2.61 -24.14 -17.34
CA TRP A 70 -3.71 -23.43 -16.69
C TRP A 70 -3.40 -23.05 -15.22
N GLY A 71 -2.65 -23.90 -14.52
CA GLY A 71 -2.12 -23.59 -13.20
C GLY A 71 -1.20 -22.38 -13.22
N LEU A 72 -0.37 -22.24 -14.26
CA LEU A 72 0.50 -21.08 -14.45
C LEU A 72 -0.29 -19.80 -14.72
N VAL A 73 -1.30 -19.85 -15.60
CA VAL A 73 -2.20 -18.71 -15.87
C VAL A 73 -2.88 -18.26 -14.58
N ALA A 74 -3.43 -19.19 -13.80
CA ALA A 74 -4.06 -18.89 -12.53
C ALA A 74 -3.08 -18.32 -11.51
N ALA A 75 -1.86 -18.85 -11.43
CA ALA A 75 -0.81 -18.36 -10.52
C ALA A 75 -0.38 -16.92 -10.86
N ILE A 76 -0.23 -16.59 -12.15
CA ILE A 76 0.09 -15.24 -12.60
C ILE A 76 -1.07 -14.30 -12.25
N ALA A 77 -2.34 -14.68 -12.53
CA ALA A 77 -3.51 -13.88 -12.24
C ALA A 77 -3.67 -13.59 -10.73
N VAL A 78 -3.57 -14.63 -9.90
CA VAL A 78 -3.67 -14.49 -8.43
C VAL A 78 -2.48 -13.72 -7.87
N GLY A 79 -1.27 -13.97 -8.37
CA GLY A 79 -0.06 -13.26 -7.95
C GLY A 79 -0.11 -11.76 -8.25
N THR A 80 -0.54 -11.40 -9.46
CA THR A 80 -0.71 -9.98 -9.84
C THR A 80 -1.84 -9.31 -9.06
N ALA A 81 -2.99 -9.97 -8.89
CA ALA A 81 -4.10 -9.45 -8.11
C ALA A 81 -3.71 -9.25 -6.64
N ALA A 82 -3.07 -10.23 -6.02
CA ALA A 82 -2.59 -10.13 -4.64
C ALA A 82 -1.56 -9.01 -4.46
N TRP A 83 -0.64 -8.87 -5.41
CA TRP A 83 0.37 -7.80 -5.40
C TRP A 83 -0.28 -6.41 -5.51
N VAL A 84 -1.23 -6.23 -6.44
CA VAL A 84 -1.99 -4.97 -6.60
C VAL A 84 -2.78 -4.64 -5.35
N VAL A 85 -3.50 -5.60 -4.77
CA VAL A 85 -4.29 -5.39 -3.54
C VAL A 85 -3.39 -5.00 -2.36
N ARG A 86 -2.28 -5.71 -2.14
CA ARG A 86 -1.33 -5.39 -1.08
C ARG A 86 -0.76 -3.98 -1.23
N ARG A 87 -0.39 -3.61 -2.45
CA ARG A 87 0.15 -2.29 -2.73
C ARG A 87 -0.88 -1.19 -2.53
N SER A 88 -2.11 -1.39 -3.01
CA SER A 88 -3.20 -0.42 -2.84
C SER A 88 -3.61 -0.24 -1.38
N THR A 89 -3.59 -1.30 -0.57
CA THR A 89 -3.89 -1.21 0.87
C THR A 89 -2.77 -0.48 1.63
N ALA A 90 -1.51 -0.78 1.32
CA ALA A 90 -0.36 -0.08 1.90
C ALA A 90 -0.38 1.43 1.56
N GLU A 91 -0.68 1.77 0.31
CA GLU A 91 -0.79 3.16 -0.14
C GLU A 91 -1.96 3.90 0.52
N ARG A 92 -3.13 3.25 0.65
CA ARG A 92 -4.28 3.81 1.39
C ARG A 92 -3.93 4.09 2.85
N LEU A 93 -3.25 3.15 3.51
CA LEU A 93 -2.82 3.33 4.90
C LEU A 93 -1.83 4.49 5.04
N ARG A 94 -0.88 4.59 4.11
CA ARG A 94 0.08 5.69 4.06
C ARG A 94 -0.62 7.04 3.88
N ARG A 95 -1.58 7.13 2.95
CA ARG A 95 -2.38 8.34 2.72
C ARG A 95 -3.21 8.72 3.94
N ASN A 96 -3.90 7.78 4.56
CA ASN A 96 -4.69 8.04 5.77
C ASN A 96 -3.82 8.58 6.91
N ARG A 97 -2.63 8.01 7.12
CA ARG A 97 -1.66 8.50 8.11
C ARG A 97 -1.15 9.91 7.78
N ALA A 98 -0.93 10.18 6.51
CA ALA A 98 -0.46 11.47 6.08
C ALA A 98 -1.57 12.54 6.20
N ASP A 99 -2.87 12.19 5.99
CA ASP A 99 -4.03 13.06 6.26
C ASP A 99 -4.18 13.33 7.76
N GLU A 100 -4.02 12.32 8.59
CA GLU A 100 -3.99 12.45 10.03
C GLU A 100 -2.86 13.38 10.47
N THR A 101 -1.64 13.19 9.96
CA THR A 101 -0.47 14.04 10.23
C THR A 101 -0.75 15.51 9.88
N THR A 102 -1.38 15.77 8.74
CA THR A 102 -1.74 17.14 8.33
C THR A 102 -2.76 17.75 9.29
N ARG A 103 -3.83 17.02 9.62
CA ARG A 103 -4.86 17.51 10.56
C ARG A 103 -4.27 17.83 11.92
N VAL A 104 -3.47 16.93 12.47
CA VAL A 104 -2.84 17.11 13.78
C VAL A 104 -1.84 18.27 13.77
N THR A 105 -1.07 18.43 12.69
CA THR A 105 -0.16 19.59 12.57
C THR A 105 -0.91 20.92 12.54
N VAL A 106 -2.05 20.97 11.84
CA VAL A 106 -2.93 22.16 11.83
C VAL A 106 -3.50 22.41 13.22
N GLY A 107 -4.03 21.38 13.89
CA GLY A 107 -4.56 21.47 15.25
C GLY A 107 -3.51 21.99 16.24
N LEU A 108 -2.32 21.38 16.23
CA LEU A 108 -1.20 21.79 17.07
C LEU A 108 -0.80 23.25 16.84
N ALA A 109 -0.71 23.69 15.59
CA ALA A 109 -0.38 25.07 15.25
C ALA A 109 -1.46 26.05 15.75
N MET A 110 -2.75 25.66 15.67
CA MET A 110 -3.86 26.49 16.20
C MET A 110 -3.87 26.56 17.73
N LEU A 111 -3.61 25.46 18.43
CA LEU A 111 -3.51 25.43 19.89
C LEU A 111 -2.37 26.34 20.39
N LEU A 112 -1.21 26.25 19.76
CA LEU A 112 -0.07 27.11 20.07
C LEU A 112 -0.34 28.58 19.76
N ARG A 113 -1.09 28.86 18.66
CA ARG A 113 -1.50 30.22 18.31
C ARG A 113 -2.50 30.80 19.32
N ALA A 114 -3.35 29.95 19.89
CA ALA A 114 -4.27 30.34 20.97
C ALA A 114 -3.54 30.61 22.32
N GLY A 115 -2.23 30.44 22.36
CA GLY A 115 -1.41 30.69 23.54
C GLY A 115 -1.26 29.49 24.47
N GLN A 116 -1.66 28.29 24.04
CA GLN A 116 -1.40 27.08 24.81
C GLN A 116 0.12 26.83 24.91
N ILE A 117 0.55 26.32 26.07
CA ILE A 117 1.94 25.91 26.25
C ILE A 117 2.23 24.66 25.42
N PRO A 118 3.44 24.53 24.84
CA PRO A 118 3.78 23.43 23.92
C PRO A 118 3.51 22.03 24.46
N THR A 119 3.74 21.79 25.75
CA THR A 119 3.47 20.51 26.40
C THR A 119 2.01 20.16 26.44
N ALA A 120 1.12 21.12 26.76
CA ALA A 120 -0.32 20.91 26.78
C ALA A 120 -0.88 20.72 25.35
N ALA A 121 -0.44 21.52 24.39
CA ALA A 121 -0.82 21.39 22.99
C ALA A 121 -0.42 20.03 22.39
N LEU A 122 0.77 19.53 22.72
CA LEU A 122 1.22 18.19 22.31
C LEU A 122 0.44 17.08 23.00
N ALA A 123 0.05 17.24 24.26
CA ALA A 123 -0.77 16.26 24.96
C ALA A 123 -2.18 16.15 24.34
N GLU A 124 -2.78 17.27 23.97
CA GLU A 124 -4.06 17.29 23.26
C GLU A 124 -3.94 16.70 21.87
N ALA A 125 -2.91 17.06 21.10
CA ALA A 125 -2.62 16.49 19.79
C ALA A 125 -2.37 14.96 19.86
N ALA A 126 -1.79 14.46 20.93
CA ALA A 126 -1.60 13.03 21.16
C ALA A 126 -2.91 12.27 21.42
N THR A 127 -3.96 12.94 21.89
CA THR A 127 -5.29 12.35 22.01
C THR A 127 -5.93 12.10 20.64
N ASP A 128 -5.71 13.01 19.69
CA ASP A 128 -6.21 12.89 18.33
C ASP A 128 -5.35 11.95 17.46
N CYS A 129 -4.07 11.80 17.81
CA CYS A 129 -3.11 10.97 17.08
C CYS A 129 -2.18 10.22 18.05
N GLU A 130 -2.48 8.93 18.28
CA GLU A 130 -1.74 8.06 19.18
C GLU A 130 -0.21 8.03 18.89
N ALA A 131 0.18 8.22 17.63
CA ALA A 131 1.60 8.25 17.28
C ALA A 131 2.37 9.43 17.87
N LEU A 132 1.69 10.49 18.34
CA LEU A 132 2.31 11.61 19.04
C LEU A 132 2.42 11.36 20.56
N ALA A 133 1.89 10.28 21.09
CA ALA A 133 2.01 9.97 22.52
C ALA A 133 3.47 9.92 23.01
N PRO A 134 4.43 9.30 22.28
CA PRO A 134 5.84 9.36 22.67
C PRO A 134 6.41 10.79 22.67
N VAL A 135 5.98 11.62 21.70
CA VAL A 135 6.42 13.02 21.60
C VAL A 135 5.91 13.84 22.79
N SER A 136 4.63 13.66 23.13
CA SER A 136 4.02 14.30 24.31
C SER A 136 4.71 13.91 25.61
N ALA A 137 5.05 12.63 25.76
CA ALA A 137 5.78 12.15 26.93
C ALA A 137 7.20 12.80 27.02
N VAL A 138 7.93 12.88 25.91
CA VAL A 138 9.22 13.55 25.85
C VAL A 138 9.10 15.03 26.21
N ALA A 139 8.08 15.72 25.67
CA ALA A 139 7.81 17.12 25.96
C ALA A 139 7.53 17.37 27.46
N THR A 140 6.75 16.49 28.10
CA THR A 140 6.42 16.57 29.53
C THR A 140 7.65 16.40 30.41
N LEU A 141 8.62 15.60 29.97
CA LEU A 141 9.90 15.39 30.66
C LEU A 141 10.94 16.48 30.35
N GLY A 142 10.62 17.49 29.54
CA GLY A 142 11.55 18.54 29.11
C GLY A 142 12.62 18.05 28.12
N GLY A 143 12.35 16.95 27.40
CA GLY A 143 13.28 16.38 26.42
C GLY A 143 13.23 17.07 25.06
N ASP A 144 14.02 16.54 24.10
CA ASP A 144 14.12 17.06 22.72
C ASP A 144 12.89 16.68 21.88
N VAL A 145 11.91 17.58 21.81
CA VAL A 145 10.68 17.43 21.02
C VAL A 145 10.96 17.26 19.52
N PRO A 146 11.84 18.09 18.89
CA PRO A 146 12.25 17.90 17.51
C PRO A 146 12.81 16.50 17.20
N ALA A 147 13.63 15.93 18.08
CA ALA A 147 14.18 14.58 17.89
C ALA A 147 13.09 13.51 17.96
N ALA A 148 12.19 13.62 18.93
CA ALA A 148 11.06 12.69 19.06
C ALA A 148 10.11 12.76 17.85
N LEU A 149 9.80 13.94 17.34
CA LEU A 149 9.02 14.14 16.11
C LEU A 149 9.71 13.51 14.88
N GLN A 150 11.03 13.66 14.79
CA GLN A 150 11.82 13.08 13.69
C GLN A 150 11.80 11.55 13.72
N GLU A 151 11.76 10.93 14.90
CA GLU A 151 11.65 9.49 15.05
C GLU A 151 10.27 8.97 14.55
N VAL A 152 9.19 9.64 14.95
CA VAL A 152 7.83 9.30 14.50
C VAL A 152 7.69 9.51 12.98
N ALA A 153 8.35 10.51 12.41
CA ALA A 153 8.35 10.82 10.98
C ALA A 153 8.95 9.71 10.10
N GLN A 154 9.73 8.78 10.66
CA GLN A 154 10.28 7.64 9.91
C GLN A 154 9.20 6.62 9.55
N THR A 155 8.02 6.69 10.16
CA THR A 155 6.89 5.82 9.83
C THR A 155 6.28 6.24 8.49
N PRO A 156 6.07 5.30 7.54
CA PRO A 156 5.45 5.60 6.25
C PRO A 156 4.09 6.30 6.40
N GLY A 157 3.95 7.45 5.73
CA GLY A 157 2.78 8.32 5.80
C GLY A 157 2.86 9.43 6.87
N ARG A 158 3.93 9.47 7.67
CA ARG A 158 4.15 10.50 8.70
C ARG A 158 5.33 11.41 8.38
N GLU A 159 5.83 11.38 7.15
CA GLU A 159 6.97 12.16 6.69
C GLU A 159 6.78 13.68 6.89
N GLY A 160 5.52 14.14 6.92
CA GLY A 160 5.18 15.54 7.23
C GLY A 160 5.68 16.00 8.61
N LEU A 161 5.74 15.09 9.60
CA LEU A 161 6.28 15.42 10.93
C LEU A 161 7.77 15.76 10.92
N ALA A 162 8.54 15.33 9.93
CA ALA A 162 9.93 15.74 9.78
C ALA A 162 10.05 17.25 9.51
N ARG A 163 9.12 17.83 8.75
CA ARG A 163 9.03 19.26 8.51
C ARG A 163 8.62 20.00 9.78
N VAL A 164 7.68 19.46 10.54
CA VAL A 164 7.29 20.00 11.86
C VAL A 164 8.49 20.00 12.81
N ALA A 165 9.26 18.90 12.87
CA ALA A 165 10.48 18.80 13.66
C ALA A 165 11.53 19.85 13.26
N GLY A 166 11.73 20.02 11.95
CA GLY A 166 12.64 21.03 11.40
C GLY A 166 12.23 22.45 11.77
N ALA A 167 10.96 22.78 11.57
CA ALA A 167 10.38 24.07 11.89
C ALA A 167 10.45 24.39 13.39
N TRP A 168 10.14 23.41 14.23
CA TRP A 168 10.23 23.52 15.68
C TRP A 168 11.67 23.81 16.13
N ARG A 169 12.64 23.06 15.61
CA ARG A 169 14.06 23.27 15.90
C ARG A 169 14.56 24.65 15.47
N VAL A 170 14.08 25.17 14.34
CA VAL A 170 14.41 26.54 13.90
C VAL A 170 13.81 27.53 14.87
N ALA A 171 12.56 27.41 15.25
CA ALA A 171 11.90 28.30 16.20
C ALA A 171 12.64 28.37 17.57
N GLU A 172 13.03 27.21 18.11
CA GLU A 172 13.82 27.13 19.35
C GLU A 172 15.17 27.84 19.26
N ARG A 173 15.84 27.68 18.11
CA ARG A 173 17.19 28.32 17.92
C ARG A 173 17.13 29.82 17.69
N THR A 174 16.08 30.30 17.04
CA THR A 174 15.91 31.70 16.68
C THR A 174 15.12 32.50 17.70
N GLY A 175 14.45 31.81 18.66
CA GLY A 175 13.53 32.46 19.60
C GLY A 175 12.21 32.88 18.93
N ALA A 176 11.96 32.43 17.69
CA ALA A 176 10.73 32.74 16.99
C ALA A 176 9.54 32.01 17.63
N PRO A 177 8.31 32.56 17.56
CA PRO A 177 7.12 31.87 18.04
C PRO A 177 6.91 30.57 17.27
N VAL A 178 6.95 29.43 17.97
CA VAL A 178 6.75 28.09 17.37
C VAL A 178 5.44 28.02 16.58
N ALA A 179 4.39 28.67 17.10
CA ALA A 179 3.07 28.73 16.47
C ALA A 179 3.11 29.28 15.03
N SER A 180 3.83 30.37 14.79
CA SER A 180 3.89 31.02 13.47
C SER A 180 4.62 30.17 12.44
N VAL A 181 5.71 29.50 12.86
CA VAL A 181 6.49 28.63 11.97
C VAL A 181 5.70 27.35 11.65
N LEU A 182 5.01 26.77 12.65
CA LEU A 182 4.19 25.59 12.45
C LEU A 182 2.96 25.87 11.57
N LEU A 183 2.38 27.07 11.62
CA LEU A 183 1.29 27.44 10.71
C LEU A 183 1.73 27.40 9.26
N GLN A 184 2.92 27.91 8.93
CA GLN A 184 3.45 27.84 7.56
C GLN A 184 3.66 26.40 7.10
N VAL A 185 4.16 25.52 7.98
CA VAL A 185 4.30 24.09 7.67
C VAL A 185 2.93 23.45 7.45
N ALA A 186 1.95 23.77 8.30
CA ALA A 186 0.58 23.26 8.21
C ALA A 186 -0.09 23.67 6.89
N GLU A 187 0.07 24.93 6.50
CA GLU A 187 -0.43 25.44 5.20
C GLU A 187 0.25 24.75 4.02
N GLY A 188 1.56 24.55 4.08
CA GLY A 188 2.29 23.80 3.05
C GLY A 188 1.80 22.34 2.92
N LEU A 189 1.62 21.64 4.04
CA LEU A 189 1.09 20.28 4.06
C LEU A 189 -0.36 20.22 3.51
N ARG A 190 -1.16 21.24 3.80
CA ARG A 190 -2.53 21.34 3.30
C ARG A 190 -2.57 21.57 1.79
N ALA A 191 -1.75 22.50 1.29
CA ALA A 191 -1.65 22.77 -0.16
C ALA A 191 -1.19 21.53 -0.95
N GLU A 192 -0.21 20.78 -0.44
CA GLU A 192 0.22 19.52 -1.05
C GLU A 192 -0.92 18.49 -1.13
N ARG A 193 -1.79 18.45 -0.08
CA ARG A 193 -2.95 17.56 -0.07
C ARG A 193 -4.02 17.94 -1.08
N GLU A 194 -4.30 19.23 -1.19
CA GLU A 194 -5.23 19.75 -2.17
C GLU A 194 -4.77 19.45 -3.60
N LEU A 195 -3.49 19.67 -3.89
CA LEU A 195 -2.89 19.32 -5.19
C LEU A 195 -2.97 17.81 -5.48
N ALA A 196 -2.65 16.97 -4.50
CA ALA A 196 -2.78 15.52 -4.64
C ALA A 196 -4.22 15.09 -4.93
N GLY A 197 -5.20 15.76 -4.31
CA GLY A 197 -6.63 15.54 -4.56
C GLY A 197 -7.05 15.90 -5.99
N VAL A 198 -6.56 17.02 -6.53
CA VAL A 198 -6.83 17.44 -7.91
C VAL A 198 -6.26 16.43 -8.92
N VAL A 199 -5.01 16.02 -8.74
CA VAL A 199 -4.38 14.99 -9.60
C VAL A 199 -5.14 13.66 -9.52
N GLU A 200 -5.61 13.26 -8.34
CA GLU A 200 -6.39 12.04 -8.19
C GLU A 200 -7.75 12.12 -8.88
N ALA A 201 -8.40 13.27 -8.84
CA ALA A 201 -9.67 13.52 -9.55
C ALA A 201 -9.50 13.45 -11.07
N GLU A 202 -8.46 14.04 -11.63
CA GLU A 202 -8.17 13.96 -13.06
C GLU A 202 -7.85 12.52 -13.51
N LEU A 203 -7.08 11.79 -12.72
CA LEU A 203 -6.77 10.39 -13.01
C LEU A 203 -7.98 9.45 -12.83
N ALA A 204 -9.02 9.86 -12.09
CA ALA A 204 -10.21 9.03 -11.91
C ALA A 204 -10.96 8.76 -13.21
N MET A 205 -11.02 9.74 -14.12
CA MET A 205 -11.63 9.60 -15.44
C MET A 205 -10.88 8.59 -16.31
N ALA A 206 -9.56 8.67 -16.35
CA ALA A 206 -8.71 7.73 -17.09
C ALA A 206 -8.82 6.30 -16.52
N ARG A 207 -8.89 6.16 -15.20
CA ARG A 207 -9.10 4.86 -14.53
C ARG A 207 -10.48 4.27 -14.83
N GLY A 208 -11.51 5.10 -15.00
CA GLY A 208 -12.84 4.67 -15.41
C GLY A 208 -12.81 4.02 -16.79
N SER A 209 -12.23 4.69 -17.79
CA SER A 209 -12.08 4.15 -19.14
C SER A 209 -11.25 2.86 -19.18
N ALA A 210 -10.16 2.80 -18.41
CA ALA A 210 -9.33 1.61 -18.30
C ALA A 210 -10.09 0.40 -17.73
N ARG A 211 -11.01 0.62 -16.78
CA ARG A 211 -11.85 -0.46 -16.24
C ARG A 211 -12.80 -1.02 -17.30
N ILE A 212 -13.43 -0.16 -18.09
CA ILE A 212 -14.32 -0.60 -19.19
C ILE A 212 -13.51 -1.44 -20.18
N MET A 213 -12.32 -0.98 -20.59
CA MET A 213 -11.45 -1.74 -21.49
C MET A 213 -11.01 -3.09 -20.90
N ALA A 214 -10.80 -3.17 -19.58
CA ALA A 214 -10.46 -4.42 -18.92
C ALA A 214 -11.60 -5.44 -18.91
N PHE A 215 -12.86 -5.00 -18.94
CA PHE A 215 -14.04 -5.88 -19.02
C PHE A 215 -14.39 -6.30 -20.45
N LEU A 216 -13.91 -5.60 -21.49
CA LEU A 216 -14.23 -5.87 -22.88
C LEU A 216 -13.90 -7.32 -23.33
N PRO A 217 -12.73 -7.89 -23.01
CA PRO A 217 -12.42 -9.28 -23.38
C PRO A 217 -13.40 -10.30 -22.80
N PHE A 218 -13.87 -10.08 -21.57
CA PHE A 218 -14.86 -10.94 -20.93
C PHE A 218 -16.21 -10.82 -21.60
N GLY A 219 -16.61 -9.61 -21.99
CA GLY A 219 -17.81 -9.36 -22.79
C GLY A 219 -17.74 -10.05 -24.16
N ALA A 220 -16.61 -10.00 -24.84
CA ALA A 220 -16.39 -10.66 -26.12
C ALA A 220 -16.48 -12.19 -26.02
N LEU A 221 -15.91 -12.80 -24.97
CA LEU A 221 -16.02 -14.24 -24.70
C LEU A 221 -17.47 -14.66 -24.44
N LEU A 222 -18.20 -13.84 -23.70
CA LEU A 222 -19.60 -14.10 -23.37
C LEU A 222 -20.50 -14.01 -24.62
N LEU A 223 -20.34 -12.96 -25.43
CA LEU A 223 -21.04 -12.81 -26.68
C LEU A 223 -20.72 -13.93 -27.68
N GLY A 224 -19.44 -14.31 -27.79
CA GLY A 224 -19.04 -15.44 -28.66
C GLY A 224 -19.69 -16.75 -28.23
N SER A 225 -19.88 -16.97 -26.92
CA SER A 225 -20.58 -18.13 -26.41
C SER A 225 -22.08 -18.12 -26.77
N PHE A 226 -22.72 -16.95 -26.76
CA PHE A 226 -24.14 -16.82 -27.17
C PHE A 226 -24.39 -17.07 -28.66
N VAL A 227 -23.42 -16.74 -29.53
CA VAL A 227 -23.49 -16.97 -30.97
C VAL A 227 -23.24 -18.46 -31.35
N GLY A 228 -22.93 -19.30 -30.33
CA GLY A 228 -22.66 -20.73 -30.55
C GLY A 228 -21.21 -21.06 -30.92
N ALA A 229 -20.33 -20.06 -31.02
CA ALA A 229 -18.90 -20.29 -31.04
C ALA A 229 -18.48 -20.76 -29.63
N ASN A 230 -17.73 -21.83 -29.49
CA ASN A 230 -17.28 -22.32 -28.19
C ASN A 230 -15.89 -21.79 -27.85
N PRO A 231 -15.74 -20.49 -27.54
CA PRO A 231 -14.42 -19.86 -27.33
C PRO A 231 -13.74 -20.44 -26.09
N LEU A 232 -14.50 -20.77 -25.06
CA LEU A 232 -13.99 -21.41 -23.84
C LEU A 232 -13.47 -22.82 -24.12
N GLY A 233 -14.19 -23.62 -24.94
CA GLY A 233 -13.70 -24.92 -25.38
C GLY A 233 -12.40 -24.82 -26.18
N PHE A 234 -12.30 -23.84 -27.09
CA PHE A 234 -11.09 -23.60 -27.86
C PHE A 234 -9.89 -23.24 -26.94
N LEU A 235 -10.09 -22.34 -25.98
CA LEU A 235 -9.05 -21.97 -25.02
C LEU A 235 -8.61 -23.16 -24.16
N LEU A 236 -9.56 -24.02 -23.72
CA LEU A 236 -9.27 -25.08 -22.75
C LEU A 236 -8.72 -26.36 -23.40
N GLU A 237 -9.16 -26.68 -24.63
CA GLU A 237 -8.83 -27.95 -25.27
C GLU A 237 -7.69 -27.86 -26.28
N ASN A 238 -7.48 -26.66 -26.87
CA ASN A 238 -6.47 -26.47 -27.91
C ASN A 238 -5.15 -25.95 -27.31
N PRO A 239 -3.98 -26.54 -27.70
CA PRO A 239 -2.68 -26.02 -27.24
C PRO A 239 -2.41 -24.57 -27.71
N LEU A 240 -2.94 -24.16 -28.86
CA LEU A 240 -2.88 -22.77 -29.33
C LEU A 240 -3.66 -21.82 -28.40
N GLY A 241 -4.83 -22.25 -27.90
CA GLY A 241 -5.61 -21.50 -26.93
C GLY A 241 -4.84 -21.23 -25.63
N LEU A 242 -4.11 -22.23 -25.14
CA LEU A 242 -3.25 -22.09 -23.97
C LEU A 242 -2.11 -21.07 -24.19
N VAL A 243 -1.45 -21.10 -25.33
CA VAL A 243 -0.38 -20.14 -25.69
C VAL A 243 -0.94 -18.72 -25.76
N LEU A 244 -2.13 -18.53 -26.37
CA LEU A 244 -2.81 -17.26 -26.45
C LEU A 244 -3.19 -16.73 -25.05
N ALA A 245 -3.72 -17.60 -24.17
CA ALA A 245 -4.10 -17.24 -22.82
C ALA A 245 -2.84 -16.82 -21.98
N LEU A 246 -1.74 -17.55 -22.10
CA LEU A 246 -0.47 -17.20 -21.44
C LEU A 246 0.09 -15.88 -21.95
N ALA A 247 0.08 -15.66 -23.27
CA ALA A 247 0.57 -14.42 -23.86
C ALA A 247 -0.30 -13.22 -23.41
N GLY A 248 -1.63 -13.36 -23.46
CA GLY A 248 -2.56 -12.32 -23.01
C GLY A 248 -2.42 -11.98 -21.54
N MET A 249 -2.31 -13.00 -20.68
CA MET A 249 -2.12 -12.81 -19.25
C MET A 249 -0.74 -12.19 -18.94
N GLY A 250 0.31 -12.61 -19.64
CA GLY A 250 1.64 -12.05 -19.52
C GLY A 250 1.70 -10.56 -19.91
N LEU A 251 1.06 -10.20 -21.03
CA LEU A 251 0.94 -8.81 -21.47
C LEU A 251 0.14 -7.97 -20.47
N ALA A 252 -0.97 -8.48 -19.97
CA ALA A 252 -1.78 -7.80 -18.96
C ALA A 252 -0.97 -7.55 -17.66
N ALA A 253 -0.27 -8.56 -17.18
CA ALA A 253 0.59 -8.44 -16.00
C ALA A 253 1.72 -7.42 -16.22
N ALA A 254 2.38 -7.47 -17.39
CA ALA A 254 3.42 -6.50 -17.76
C ALA A 254 2.87 -5.07 -17.82
N GLY A 255 1.67 -4.87 -18.40
CA GLY A 255 0.99 -3.58 -18.45
C GLY A 255 0.69 -3.02 -17.06
N VAL A 256 0.18 -3.83 -16.15
CA VAL A 256 -0.07 -3.42 -14.75
C VAL A 256 1.22 -3.01 -14.05
N VAL A 257 2.29 -3.82 -14.16
CA VAL A 257 3.59 -3.51 -13.56
C VAL A 257 4.20 -2.24 -14.14
N TRP A 258 4.05 -2.03 -15.46
CA TRP A 258 4.56 -0.83 -16.13
C TRP A 258 3.84 0.43 -15.65
N THR A 259 2.51 0.42 -15.64
CA THR A 259 1.68 1.53 -15.17
C THR A 259 2.00 1.91 -13.73
N GLU A 260 2.19 0.90 -12.87
CA GLU A 260 2.56 1.10 -11.47
C GLU A 260 3.97 1.69 -11.29
N LYS A 261 4.93 1.30 -12.13
CA LYS A 261 6.28 1.90 -12.10
C LYS A 261 6.26 3.37 -12.50
N LEU A 262 5.47 3.73 -13.50
CA LEU A 262 5.30 5.13 -13.91
C LEU A 262 4.67 5.96 -12.79
N ALA A 263 3.63 5.44 -12.13
CA ALA A 263 2.98 6.11 -11.01
C ALA A 263 3.88 6.28 -9.77
N ALA A 264 4.90 5.45 -9.61
CA ALA A 264 5.84 5.54 -8.49
C ALA A 264 6.99 6.55 -8.69
N GLN A 265 7.15 7.09 -9.91
CA GLN A 265 8.19 8.07 -10.25
C GLN A 265 7.70 9.53 -10.12
N GLN A 266 6.43 9.74 -9.84
CA GLN A 266 5.83 11.05 -9.53
C GLN A 266 5.68 11.22 -8.01
#